data_692924a9ef25a2425f5b341a42386b8a
#
_entry.id   692924a9ef25a2425f5b341a42386b8a
#
_cell.length_a   1.000
_cell.length_b   1.000
_cell.length_c   1.000
_cell.angle_alpha   90.00
_cell.angle_beta   90.00
_cell.angle_gamma   90.00
#
_symmetry.space_group_name_H-M   'P 1'
#
loop_
_entity.id
_entity.type
_entity.pdbx_description
1 polymer ?
#
loop_
_entity_poly.entity_id
_entity_poly.type
_entity_poly.pdbx_seq_one_letter_code
_entity_poly.pdbx_strand_id
1 'polypeptide(L)'
;MKTDSMTNLLKLNNAEISVIKANKILVAIEILEDKERLSTKYEGKIKKYKALTEKGLAYGINKENPSSPGQTTPHYYVEKFDELFSLIQKG
;
A
#
# COMPACT_ATOMS: atom_id res chain seq x y z
N MET A 1 -10.55 1.90 -13.73
CA MET A 1 -10.65 0.73 -12.85
C MET A 1 -10.95 1.17 -11.43
N LYS A 2 -11.71 0.36 -10.70
CA LYS A 2 -11.94 0.64 -9.29
C LYS A 2 -10.71 0.28 -8.47
N THR A 3 -10.42 1.09 -7.48
CA THR A 3 -9.34 0.84 -6.53
C THR A 3 -9.87 0.85 -5.11
N ASP A 4 -9.19 0.15 -4.23
CA ASP A 4 -9.57 0.13 -2.81
C ASP A 4 -8.32 -0.08 -1.95
N SER A 5 -8.46 0.18 -0.65
CA SER A 5 -7.38 -0.03 0.30
C SER A 5 -7.14 -1.52 0.54
N MET A 6 -5.93 -1.85 0.98
CA MET A 6 -5.60 -3.24 1.33
C MET A 6 -6.55 -3.77 2.41
N THR A 7 -6.88 -2.96 3.41
CA THR A 7 -7.78 -3.36 4.49
C THR A 7 -9.14 -3.83 3.94
N ASN A 8 -9.73 -3.03 3.05
CA ASN A 8 -11.03 -3.38 2.48
C ASN A 8 -10.94 -4.60 1.56
N LEU A 9 -9.88 -4.69 0.76
CA LEU A 9 -9.70 -5.82 -0.15
C LEU A 9 -9.53 -7.14 0.60
N LEU A 10 -8.78 -7.13 1.70
CA LEU A 10 -8.63 -8.31 2.55
C LEU A 10 -9.95 -8.73 3.18
N LYS A 11 -10.77 -7.77 3.62
CA LYS A 11 -12.09 -8.04 4.18
C LYS A 11 -13.02 -8.65 3.14
N LEU A 12 -13.03 -8.09 1.93
CA LEU A 12 -13.89 -8.58 0.84
C LEU A 12 -13.54 -10.00 0.43
N ASN A 13 -12.30 -10.40 0.57
CA ASN A 13 -11.82 -11.73 0.19
C ASN A 13 -11.71 -12.69 1.38
N ASN A 14 -12.22 -12.31 2.56
CA ASN A 14 -12.15 -13.11 3.78
C ASN A 14 -10.73 -13.63 4.06
N ALA A 15 -9.74 -12.79 3.82
CA ALA A 15 -8.35 -13.16 4.01
C ALA A 15 -8.01 -13.26 5.49
N GLU A 16 -7.29 -14.30 5.87
CA GLU A 16 -6.85 -14.52 7.25
C GLU A 16 -5.56 -13.76 7.58
N ILE A 17 -5.00 -13.06 6.62
CA ILE A 17 -3.76 -12.31 6.79
C ILE A 17 -4.05 -10.87 7.21
N SER A 18 -3.24 -10.34 8.13
CA SER A 18 -3.37 -8.95 8.56
C SER A 18 -2.78 -7.99 7.52
N VAL A 19 -3.23 -6.73 7.55
CA VAL A 19 -2.70 -5.66 6.69
C VAL A 19 -1.20 -5.48 6.93
N ILE A 20 -0.77 -5.54 8.18
CA ILE A 20 0.64 -5.38 8.54
C ILE A 20 1.48 -6.46 7.87
N LYS A 21 1.06 -7.71 7.95
CA LYS A 21 1.76 -8.82 7.34
C LYS A 21 1.75 -8.72 5.81
N ALA A 22 0.61 -8.37 5.22
CA ALA A 22 0.50 -8.18 3.78
C ALA A 22 1.46 -7.10 3.29
N ASN A 23 1.53 -5.97 3.99
CA ASN A 23 2.44 -4.89 3.64
C ASN A 23 3.91 -5.32 3.74
N LYS A 24 4.28 -6.09 4.75
CA LYS A 24 5.65 -6.61 4.87
C LYS A 24 6.03 -7.48 3.69
N ILE A 25 5.13 -8.35 3.27
CA ILE A 25 5.36 -9.23 2.12
C ILE A 25 5.51 -8.39 0.84
N LEU A 26 4.63 -7.40 0.65
CA LEU A 26 4.68 -6.54 -0.52
C LEU A 26 5.97 -5.73 -0.60
N VAL A 27 6.49 -5.28 0.54
CA VAL A 27 7.80 -4.62 0.57
C VAL A 27 8.90 -5.61 0.19
N ALA A 28 8.84 -6.85 0.69
CA ALA A 28 9.83 -7.87 0.40
C ALA A 28 9.88 -8.24 -1.08
N ILE A 29 8.75 -8.21 -1.79
CA ILE A 29 8.67 -8.50 -3.21
C ILE A 29 8.73 -7.25 -4.09
N GLU A 30 9.05 -6.11 -3.48
CA GLU A 30 9.26 -4.83 -4.15
C GLU A 30 8.01 -4.22 -4.82
N ILE A 31 6.82 -4.59 -4.35
CA ILE A 31 5.57 -3.95 -4.76
C ILE A 31 5.35 -2.66 -3.99
N LEU A 32 5.73 -2.64 -2.72
CA LEU A 32 5.70 -1.45 -1.87
C LEU A 32 7.11 -1.04 -1.48
N GLU A 33 7.27 0.24 -1.17
CA GLU A 33 8.50 0.79 -0.60
C GLU A 33 8.17 1.74 0.53
N ASP A 34 9.12 1.93 1.44
CA ASP A 34 9.01 2.94 2.48
C ASP A 34 9.53 4.26 1.96
N LYS A 35 8.71 5.30 2.04
CA LYS A 35 9.11 6.66 1.73
C LYS A 35 9.10 7.50 2.99
N GLU A 36 9.88 8.57 2.99
CA GLU A 36 9.99 9.48 4.11
C GLU A 36 9.61 10.88 3.69
N ARG A 37 8.98 11.62 4.61
CA ARG A 37 8.72 13.03 4.42
C ARG A 37 8.94 13.78 5.73
N LEU A 38 9.29 15.05 5.64
CA LEU A 38 9.41 15.89 6.82
C LEU A 38 8.01 16.22 7.34
N SER A 39 7.86 16.14 8.66
CA SER A 39 6.60 16.53 9.29
C SER A 39 6.48 18.06 9.29
N THR A 40 5.35 18.58 8.86
CA THR A 40 5.08 20.01 8.87
C THR A 40 4.73 20.53 10.25
N LYS A 41 4.30 19.64 11.15
CA LYS A 41 3.93 20.03 12.53
C LYS A 41 5.11 20.04 13.50
N TYR A 42 6.11 19.21 13.25
CA TYR A 42 7.24 19.04 14.18
C TYR A 42 8.54 19.13 13.40
N GLU A 43 9.29 20.19 13.59
CA GLU A 43 10.60 20.34 12.96
C GLU A 43 11.51 19.18 13.29
N GLY A 44 12.22 18.68 12.29
CA GLY A 44 13.20 17.62 12.45
C GLY A 44 12.65 16.22 12.56
N LYS A 45 11.33 16.03 12.55
CA LYS A 45 10.74 14.70 12.56
C LYS A 45 10.44 14.21 11.15
N ILE A 46 10.83 12.98 10.88
CA ILE A 46 10.58 12.33 9.60
C ILE A 46 9.46 11.33 9.78
N LYS A 47 8.43 11.44 8.95
CA LYS A 47 7.34 10.46 8.91
C LYS A 47 7.58 9.50 7.76
N LYS A 48 7.37 8.22 8.04
CA LYS A 48 7.47 7.16 7.04
C LYS A 48 6.09 6.77 6.56
N TYR A 49 5.97 6.50 5.28
CA TYR A 49 4.73 6.00 4.71
C TYR A 49 5.02 5.00 3.59
N LYS A 50 4.07 4.13 3.32
CA LYS A 50 4.18 3.15 2.25
C LYS A 50 3.69 3.74 0.93
N ALA A 51 4.38 3.41 -0.15
CA ALA A 51 3.98 3.81 -1.49
C ALA A 51 4.26 2.65 -2.45
N LEU A 52 3.49 2.60 -3.53
CA LEU A 52 3.74 1.62 -4.59
C LEU A 52 5.00 1.98 -5.33
N THR A 53 5.84 0.97 -5.58
CA THR A 53 7.02 1.12 -6.43
C THR A 53 6.57 1.18 -7.90
N GLU A 54 7.51 1.42 -8.81
CA GLU A 54 7.24 1.34 -10.23
C GLU A 54 6.62 -0.02 -10.60
N LYS A 55 7.14 -1.09 -10.02
CA LYS A 55 6.59 -2.45 -10.20
C LYS A 55 5.19 -2.56 -9.63
N GLY A 56 4.96 -1.92 -8.48
CA GLY A 56 3.66 -1.93 -7.82
C GLY A 56 2.57 -1.17 -8.54
N LEU A 57 2.94 -0.20 -9.38
CA LEU A 57 1.97 0.56 -10.17
C LEU A 57 1.20 -0.31 -11.17
N ALA A 58 1.68 -1.51 -11.47
CA ALA A 58 0.94 -2.47 -12.27
C ALA A 58 -0.30 -3.00 -11.52
N TYR A 59 -0.32 -2.89 -10.20
CA TYR A 59 -1.40 -3.43 -9.36
C TYR A 59 -2.26 -2.35 -8.69
N GLY A 60 -1.89 -1.09 -8.81
CA GLY A 60 -2.65 -0.04 -8.15
C GLY A 60 -2.10 1.36 -8.41
N ILE A 61 -2.51 2.28 -7.57
CA ILE A 61 -2.11 3.69 -7.66
C ILE A 61 -1.70 4.21 -6.28
N ASN A 62 -0.87 5.24 -6.27
CA ASN A 62 -0.57 6.01 -5.06
C ASN A 62 -1.58 7.16 -4.97
N LYS A 63 -2.62 6.96 -4.17
CA LYS A 63 -3.68 7.95 -4.03
C LYS A 63 -3.27 9.01 -3.02
N GLU A 64 -3.41 10.28 -3.38
CA GLU A 64 -3.10 11.39 -2.48
C GLU A 64 -4.00 11.35 -1.26
N ASN A 65 -3.40 11.52 -0.08
CA ASN A 65 -4.14 11.53 1.18
C ASN A 65 -4.54 12.97 1.53
N PRO A 66 -5.85 13.31 1.48
CA PRO A 66 -6.29 14.67 1.78
C PRO A 66 -6.03 15.10 3.23
N SER A 67 -5.94 14.14 4.14
CA SER A 67 -5.66 14.42 5.56
C SER A 67 -4.18 14.67 5.83
N SER A 68 -3.31 14.29 4.90
CA SER A 68 -1.86 14.44 5.05
C SER A 68 -1.25 14.87 3.72
N PRO A 69 -1.28 16.17 3.38
CA PRO A 69 -0.72 16.65 2.12
C PRO A 69 0.74 16.21 1.92
N GLY A 70 1.07 15.79 0.72
CA GLY A 70 2.40 15.29 0.39
C GLY A 70 2.60 13.80 0.71
N GLN A 71 1.63 13.17 1.32
CA GLN A 71 1.66 11.74 1.61
C GLN A 71 0.64 11.02 0.73
N THR A 72 1.02 9.83 0.22
CA THR A 72 0.11 9.01 -0.57
C THR A 72 -0.19 7.71 0.16
N THR A 73 -1.35 7.13 -0.14
CA THR A 73 -1.76 5.83 0.39
C THR A 73 -1.92 4.88 -0.79
N PRO A 74 -1.31 3.68 -0.74
CA PRO A 74 -1.48 2.72 -1.82
C PRO A 74 -2.92 2.22 -1.90
N HIS A 75 -3.51 2.32 -3.09
CA HIS A 75 -4.80 1.73 -3.40
C HIS A 75 -4.61 0.76 -4.56
N TYR A 76 -5.20 -0.40 -4.45
CA TYR A 76 -4.98 -1.49 -5.39
C TYR A 76 -6.19 -1.67 -6.30
N TYR A 77 -5.94 -2.00 -7.56
CA TYR A 77 -7.02 -2.29 -8.49
C TYR A 77 -7.77 -3.54 -8.03
N VAL A 78 -9.08 -3.40 -7.87
CA VAL A 78 -9.92 -4.52 -7.43
C VAL A 78 -9.77 -5.71 -8.40
N GLU A 79 -9.69 -5.43 -9.70
CA GLU A 79 -9.54 -6.45 -10.72
C GLU A 79 -8.19 -7.18 -10.69
N LYS A 80 -7.17 -6.53 -10.15
CA LYS A 80 -5.81 -7.09 -10.06
C LYS A 80 -5.53 -7.72 -8.69
N PHE A 81 -6.44 -7.59 -7.76
CA PHE A 81 -6.20 -8.05 -6.40
C PHE A 81 -5.99 -9.56 -6.31
N ASP A 82 -6.66 -10.35 -7.12
CA ASP A 82 -6.47 -11.80 -7.12
C ASP A 82 -5.03 -12.19 -7.39
N GLU A 83 -4.41 -11.54 -8.39
CA GLU A 83 -3.00 -11.77 -8.71
C GLU A 83 -2.10 -11.32 -7.56
N LEU A 84 -2.39 -10.13 -7.02
CA LEU A 84 -1.62 -9.57 -5.92
C LEU A 84 -1.73 -10.46 -4.67
N PHE A 85 -2.92 -10.92 -4.35
CA PHE A 85 -3.17 -11.79 -3.21
C PHE A 85 -2.41 -13.11 -3.34
N SER A 86 -2.35 -13.66 -4.56
CA SER A 86 -1.56 -14.85 -4.84
C SER A 86 -0.08 -14.63 -4.52
N LEU A 87 0.46 -13.45 -4.86
CA LEU A 87 1.85 -13.09 -4.53
C LEU A 87 2.05 -12.98 -3.01
N ILE A 88 1.07 -12.41 -2.31
CA ILE A 88 1.11 -12.28 -0.85
C ILE A 88 1.14 -13.66 -0.19
N GLN A 89 0.34 -14.59 -0.70
CA GLN A 89 0.29 -15.96 -0.14
C GLN A 89 1.58 -16.73 -0.37
N LYS A 90 2.30 -16.45 -1.44
CA LYS A 90 3.60 -17.07 -1.73
C LYS A 90 4.75 -16.51 -0.90
N GLY A 91 4.60 -15.27 -0.46
CA GLY A 91 5.63 -14.57 0.32
C GLY A 91 5.62 -14.84 1.83
#